data_9a582f2a246e85bb585bd001dc572a7b
#
_entry.id   9a582f2a246e85bb585bd001dc572a7b
#
_cell.length_a   1.000
_cell.length_b   1.000
_cell.length_c   1.000
_cell.angle_alpha   90.00
_cell.angle_beta   90.00
_cell.angle_gamma   90.00
#
_symmetry.space_group_name_H-M   'P 1'
#
loop_
_entity.id
_entity.type
_entity.pdbx_description
1 polymer ?
#
loop_
_entity_poly.entity_id
_entity_poly.type
_entity_poly.pdbx_seq_one_letter_code
_entity_poly.pdbx_strand_id
1 'polypeptide(L)'
;MAYLAVLPEAGAAVAGSAAAHWLPVRVVGDGEAVLAFDHAQFVADGVARTQAKLEYTALATAFLPPQFTVNALRQVYETVWDTRLDRGNFHRAVADARKGFLTAVEGETVKARRFQAQLFRRRQGLEAAGLLDHPVRRS
;
A
#
# COMPACT_ATOMS: atom_id res chain seq x y z
N MET A 1 -6.49 11.20 -20.74
CA MET A 1 -5.32 10.96 -19.86
C MET A 1 -5.84 10.59 -18.47
N ALA A 2 -5.35 9.54 -17.86
CA ALA A 2 -5.76 9.09 -16.52
C ALA A 2 -4.58 9.24 -15.54
N TYR A 3 -4.88 9.63 -14.31
CA TYR A 3 -3.90 9.77 -13.23
C TYR A 3 -4.19 8.76 -12.11
N LEU A 4 -3.14 8.18 -11.54
CA LEU A 4 -3.21 7.32 -10.38
C LEU A 4 -2.68 8.09 -9.17
N ALA A 5 -3.51 8.28 -8.15
CA ALA A 5 -3.13 8.83 -6.87
C ALA A 5 -3.23 7.77 -5.78
N VAL A 6 -2.28 7.78 -4.83
CA VAL A 6 -2.27 6.93 -3.65
C VAL A 6 -2.43 7.81 -2.43
N LEU A 7 -3.44 7.54 -1.62
CA LEU A 7 -3.79 8.33 -0.45
C LEU A 7 -3.92 7.40 0.78
N PRO A 8 -3.47 7.83 1.98
CA PRO A 8 -3.62 7.05 3.22
C PRO A 8 -5.09 6.84 3.59
N GLU A 9 -5.92 7.85 3.34
CA GLU A 9 -7.35 7.81 3.56
C GLU A 9 -8.07 8.45 2.38
N ALA A 10 -9.06 7.76 1.86
CA ALA A 10 -9.98 8.35 0.91
C ALA A 10 -10.98 9.22 1.70
N GLY A 11 -10.92 10.54 1.53
CA GLY A 11 -11.92 11.44 2.05
C GLY A 11 -13.32 11.12 1.51
N ALA A 12 -14.34 11.85 1.98
CA ALA A 12 -15.69 11.72 1.40
C ALA A 12 -15.64 11.89 -0.12
N ALA A 13 -16.39 11.09 -0.86
CA ALA A 13 -16.50 11.26 -2.29
C ALA A 13 -17.18 12.59 -2.57
N VAL A 14 -16.38 13.60 -2.87
CA VAL A 14 -16.88 14.92 -3.26
C VAL A 14 -16.84 14.98 -4.78
N ALA A 15 -17.96 14.65 -5.40
CA ALA A 15 -18.19 15.01 -6.78
C ALA A 15 -19.28 16.07 -6.81
N GLY A 16 -19.25 16.93 -7.81
CA GLY A 16 -20.29 17.95 -8.02
C GLY A 16 -21.70 17.39 -8.30
N SER A 17 -21.92 16.11 -8.10
CA SER A 17 -23.21 15.45 -8.13
C SER A 17 -23.40 14.55 -6.90
N ALA A 18 -24.61 14.49 -6.37
CA ALA A 18 -25.00 13.65 -5.24
C ALA A 18 -24.85 12.12 -5.47
N ALA A 19 -24.36 11.70 -6.62
CA ALA A 19 -24.26 10.30 -7.06
C ALA A 19 -22.86 9.70 -6.97
N ALA A 20 -21.83 10.45 -6.52
CA ALA A 20 -20.48 9.90 -6.43
C ALA A 20 -20.28 9.11 -5.13
N HIS A 21 -19.76 7.91 -5.26
CA HIS A 21 -19.44 7.05 -4.12
C HIS A 21 -18.17 6.22 -4.40
N TRP A 22 -17.53 5.78 -3.33
CA TRP A 22 -16.39 4.88 -3.43
C TRP A 22 -16.83 3.45 -3.71
N LEU A 23 -16.18 2.81 -4.67
CA LEU A 23 -16.39 1.38 -4.97
C LEU A 23 -15.11 0.58 -4.70
N PRO A 24 -15.21 -0.60 -4.09
CA PRO A 24 -14.09 -1.53 -4.06
C PRO A 24 -13.67 -1.93 -5.47
N VAL A 25 -12.36 -1.95 -5.72
CA VAL A 25 -11.82 -2.28 -7.06
C VAL A 25 -12.29 -3.65 -7.57
N ARG A 26 -12.43 -4.65 -6.66
CA ARG A 26 -12.92 -5.98 -7.03
C ARG A 26 -14.29 -5.96 -7.72
N VAL A 27 -15.19 -5.07 -7.30
CA VAL A 27 -16.54 -4.95 -7.88
C VAL A 27 -16.50 -4.59 -9.37
N VAL A 28 -15.47 -3.84 -9.78
CA VAL A 28 -15.21 -3.55 -11.19
C VAL A 28 -14.58 -4.75 -11.89
N GLY A 29 -13.60 -5.40 -11.25
CA GLY A 29 -12.91 -6.56 -11.81
C GLY A 29 -13.83 -7.79 -12.00
N ASP A 30 -14.77 -7.98 -11.09
CA ASP A 30 -15.74 -9.09 -11.12
C ASP A 30 -16.94 -8.80 -12.06
N GLY A 31 -17.00 -7.61 -12.65
CA GLY A 31 -18.08 -7.21 -13.56
C GLY A 31 -19.41 -6.87 -12.84
N GLU A 32 -19.42 -6.78 -11.53
CA GLU A 32 -20.60 -6.39 -10.75
C GLU A 32 -20.95 -4.89 -10.93
N ALA A 33 -19.94 -4.04 -11.20
CA ALA A 33 -20.12 -2.65 -11.59
C ALA A 33 -19.73 -2.45 -13.04
N VAL A 34 -20.70 -2.02 -13.85
CA VAL A 34 -20.48 -1.66 -15.24
C VAL A 34 -20.01 -0.21 -15.30
N LEU A 35 -18.80 0.00 -15.79
CA LEU A 35 -18.27 1.34 -16.04
C LEU A 35 -18.49 1.73 -17.51
N ALA A 36 -18.64 3.04 -17.73
CA ALA A 36 -18.82 3.57 -19.08
C ALA A 36 -17.55 3.40 -19.91
N PHE A 37 -17.71 3.13 -21.21
CA PHE A 37 -16.64 3.03 -22.19
C PHE A 37 -15.56 2.02 -21.77
N ASP A 38 -14.28 2.39 -21.87
CA ASP A 38 -13.08 1.62 -21.53
C ASP A 38 -12.56 1.86 -20.10
N HIS A 39 -13.38 2.50 -19.25
CA HIS A 39 -12.94 2.84 -17.87
C HIS A 39 -12.59 1.61 -17.04
N ALA A 40 -13.20 0.46 -17.26
CA ALA A 40 -12.83 -0.79 -16.60
C ALA A 40 -11.38 -1.19 -16.92
N GLN A 41 -10.93 -0.97 -18.17
CA GLN A 41 -9.54 -1.21 -18.57
C GLN A 41 -8.59 -0.25 -17.85
N PHE A 42 -8.94 1.04 -17.74
CA PHE A 42 -8.12 2.00 -16.99
C PHE A 42 -7.98 1.63 -15.52
N VAL A 43 -9.03 1.11 -14.89
CA VAL A 43 -8.96 0.60 -13.50
C VAL A 43 -8.03 -0.61 -13.43
N ALA A 44 -8.16 -1.58 -14.32
CA ALA A 44 -7.32 -2.76 -14.37
C ALA A 44 -5.84 -2.40 -14.57
N ASP A 45 -5.52 -1.49 -15.49
CA ASP A 45 -4.16 -1.00 -15.75
C ASP A 45 -3.59 -0.26 -14.54
N GLY A 46 -4.41 0.55 -13.86
CA GLY A 46 -4.04 1.24 -12.63
C GLY A 46 -3.69 0.28 -11.50
N VAL A 47 -4.49 -0.76 -11.31
CA VAL A 47 -4.23 -1.83 -10.33
C VAL A 47 -2.93 -2.57 -10.65
N ALA A 48 -2.77 -3.03 -11.90
CA ALA A 48 -1.57 -3.74 -12.33
C ALA A 48 -0.30 -2.88 -12.13
N ARG A 49 -0.39 -1.59 -12.45
CA ARG A 49 0.73 -0.65 -12.26
C ARG A 49 1.05 -0.45 -10.78
N THR A 50 0.04 -0.35 -9.91
CA THR A 50 0.24 -0.24 -8.47
C THR A 50 0.89 -1.50 -7.92
N GLN A 51 0.40 -2.67 -8.30
CA GLN A 51 0.96 -3.96 -7.90
C GLN A 51 2.44 -4.09 -8.27
N ALA A 52 2.80 -3.72 -9.50
CA ALA A 52 4.19 -3.75 -9.95
C ALA A 52 5.07 -2.76 -9.17
N LYS A 53 4.58 -1.54 -8.94
CA LYS A 53 5.34 -0.53 -8.19
C LYS A 53 5.61 -0.92 -6.74
N LEU A 54 4.69 -1.64 -6.08
CA LEU A 54 4.90 -2.11 -4.72
C LEU A 54 6.11 -3.05 -4.60
N GLU A 55 6.42 -3.78 -5.64
CA GLU A 55 7.57 -4.70 -5.63
C GLU A 55 8.90 -3.96 -5.58
N TYR A 56 9.02 -2.86 -6.30
CA TYR A 56 10.30 -2.18 -6.55
C TYR A 56 10.43 -0.80 -5.90
N THR A 57 9.39 -0.31 -5.25
CA THR A 57 9.40 1.01 -4.63
C THR A 57 8.84 1.00 -3.22
N ALA A 58 9.14 2.06 -2.46
CA ALA A 58 8.54 2.26 -1.14
C ALA A 58 7.09 2.79 -1.19
N LEU A 59 6.39 2.68 -2.33
CA LEU A 59 5.05 3.25 -2.56
C LEU A 59 4.02 2.78 -1.52
N ALA A 60 4.14 1.54 -1.03
CA ALA A 60 3.25 1.02 0.00
C ALA A 60 3.19 1.90 1.26
N THR A 61 4.26 2.62 1.58
CA THR A 61 4.29 3.54 2.73
C THR A 61 3.41 4.78 2.53
N ALA A 62 3.06 5.12 1.29
CA ALA A 62 2.16 6.24 0.99
C ALA A 62 0.69 5.95 1.35
N PHE A 63 0.32 4.68 1.57
CA PHE A 63 -0.99 4.28 2.08
C PHE A 63 -1.11 4.37 3.60
N LEU A 64 -0.05 4.74 4.30
CA LEU A 64 0.04 4.72 5.76
C LEU A 64 0.43 6.10 6.29
N PRO A 65 0.11 6.40 7.57
CA PRO A 65 0.64 7.59 8.23
C PRO A 65 2.17 7.56 8.29
N PRO A 66 2.84 8.67 8.65
CA PRO A 66 4.31 8.76 8.68
C PRO A 66 5.01 7.72 9.56
N GLN A 67 4.34 7.27 10.62
CA GLN A 67 4.78 6.20 11.50
C GLN A 67 3.74 5.07 11.51
N PHE A 68 4.18 3.85 11.35
CA PHE A 68 3.31 2.68 11.22
C PHE A 68 3.99 1.41 11.73
N THR A 69 3.22 0.36 11.92
CA THR A 69 3.77 -0.97 12.24
C THR A 69 4.09 -1.76 10.98
N VAL A 70 5.05 -2.67 11.05
CA VAL A 70 5.33 -3.59 9.94
C VAL A 70 4.09 -4.42 9.57
N ASN A 71 3.23 -4.73 10.54
CA ASN A 71 1.98 -5.44 10.26
C ASN A 71 1.00 -4.59 9.43
N ALA A 72 0.89 -3.29 9.72
CA ALA A 72 0.06 -2.39 8.91
C ALA A 72 0.58 -2.32 7.46
N LEU A 73 1.90 -2.20 7.29
CA LEU A 73 2.52 -2.22 5.97
C LEU A 73 2.26 -3.55 5.25
N ARG A 74 2.40 -4.70 5.94
CA ARG A 74 2.11 -6.02 5.37
C ARG A 74 0.67 -6.12 4.85
N GLN A 75 -0.29 -5.58 5.60
CA GLN A 75 -1.70 -5.55 5.18
C GLN A 75 -1.91 -4.74 3.90
N VAL A 76 -1.18 -3.64 3.69
CA VAL A 76 -1.22 -2.91 2.41
C VAL A 76 -0.78 -3.81 1.26
N TYR A 77 0.35 -4.49 1.39
CA TYR A 77 0.83 -5.43 0.36
C TYR A 77 -0.15 -6.57 0.12
N GLU A 78 -0.67 -7.19 1.18
CA GLU A 78 -1.63 -8.29 1.08
C GLU A 78 -2.93 -7.85 0.38
N THR A 79 -3.40 -6.62 0.66
CA THR A 79 -4.61 -6.06 0.04
C THR A 79 -4.39 -5.78 -1.45
N VAL A 80 -3.27 -5.12 -1.80
CA VAL A 80 -3.02 -4.73 -3.20
C VAL A 80 -2.66 -5.94 -4.07
N TRP A 81 -1.95 -6.92 -3.52
CA TRP A 81 -1.56 -8.13 -4.25
C TRP A 81 -2.57 -9.26 -4.17
N ASP A 82 -3.64 -9.09 -3.38
CA ASP A 82 -4.65 -10.12 -3.09
C ASP A 82 -4.01 -11.46 -2.69
N THR A 83 -3.08 -11.43 -1.74
CA THR A 83 -2.33 -12.59 -1.30
C THR A 83 -2.01 -12.52 0.19
N ARG A 84 -1.63 -13.64 0.78
CA ARG A 84 -1.12 -13.72 2.14
C ARG A 84 0.39 -13.77 2.13
N LEU A 85 1.04 -12.97 2.98
CA LEU A 85 2.48 -12.92 3.11
C LEU A 85 2.93 -13.51 4.45
N ASP A 86 4.00 -14.28 4.42
CA ASP A 86 4.62 -14.77 5.66
C ASP A 86 5.13 -13.59 6.48
N ARG A 87 4.74 -13.58 7.75
CA ARG A 87 5.03 -12.48 8.67
C ARG A 87 6.53 -12.27 8.90
N GLY A 88 7.26 -13.36 9.08
CA GLY A 88 8.69 -13.31 9.37
C GLY A 88 9.52 -12.92 8.16
N ASN A 89 9.20 -13.48 7.00
CA ASN A 89 9.88 -13.15 5.75
C ASN A 89 9.64 -11.71 5.35
N PHE A 90 8.39 -11.25 5.45
CA PHE A 90 8.05 -9.87 5.15
C PHE A 90 8.78 -8.90 6.08
N HIS A 91 8.75 -9.15 7.40
CA HIS A 91 9.46 -8.30 8.37
C HIS A 91 10.94 -8.19 8.02
N ARG A 92 11.60 -9.31 7.73
CA ARG A 92 13.02 -9.32 7.34
C ARG A 92 13.26 -8.54 6.05
N ALA A 93 12.37 -8.66 5.07
CA ALA A 93 12.51 -7.96 3.80
C ALA A 93 12.45 -6.43 3.94
N VAL A 94 11.56 -5.92 4.79
CA VAL A 94 11.29 -4.47 4.88
C VAL A 94 12.06 -3.76 6.00
N ALA A 95 12.35 -4.45 7.10
CA ALA A 95 12.95 -3.89 8.32
C ALA A 95 14.42 -4.28 8.54
N ASP A 96 15.03 -5.09 7.66
CA ASP A 96 16.46 -5.41 7.73
C ASP A 96 17.29 -4.14 7.65
N ALA A 97 18.27 -4.01 8.54
CA ALA A 97 19.10 -2.80 8.65
C ALA A 97 19.92 -2.49 7.37
N ARG A 98 20.25 -3.51 6.57
CA ARG A 98 21.05 -3.37 5.35
C ARG A 98 20.20 -3.32 4.08
N LYS A 99 19.16 -4.16 4.00
CA LYS A 99 18.38 -4.40 2.78
C LYS A 99 16.98 -3.78 2.83
N GLY A 100 16.41 -3.63 4.04
CA GLY A 100 15.09 -3.07 4.23
C GLY A 100 15.05 -1.56 3.98
N PHE A 101 13.87 -1.04 3.76
CA PHE A 101 13.62 0.39 3.50
C PHE A 101 12.96 1.10 4.68
N LEU A 102 12.82 0.42 5.82
CA LEU A 102 12.26 0.99 7.05
C LEU A 102 13.36 1.27 8.08
N THR A 103 13.08 2.26 8.94
CA THR A 103 13.87 2.56 10.13
C THR A 103 12.95 2.51 11.34
N ALA A 104 13.35 1.81 12.39
CA ALA A 104 12.62 1.80 13.65
C ALA A 104 12.61 3.20 14.27
N VAL A 105 11.48 3.58 14.87
CA VAL A 105 11.36 4.80 15.66
C VAL A 105 11.70 4.45 17.10
N GLU A 106 12.82 4.93 17.59
CA GLU A 106 13.31 4.60 18.92
C GLU A 106 12.34 5.06 20.01
N GLY A 107 12.08 4.17 20.97
CA GLY A 107 11.24 4.47 22.12
C GLY A 107 9.74 4.54 21.86
N GLU A 108 9.30 4.47 20.60
CA GLU A 108 7.88 4.54 20.26
C GLU A 108 7.30 3.18 19.90
N THR A 109 6.26 2.81 20.65
CA THR A 109 5.48 1.59 20.42
C THR A 109 4.00 1.91 20.47
N VAL A 110 3.20 1.11 19.78
CA VAL A 110 1.74 1.19 19.83
C VAL A 110 1.15 -0.09 20.40
N LYS A 111 0.11 0.03 21.20
CA LYS A 111 -0.60 -1.13 21.76
C LYS A 111 -1.33 -1.87 20.64
N ALA A 112 -0.85 -3.06 20.30
CA ALA A 112 -1.49 -3.98 19.37
C ALA A 112 -2.04 -5.17 20.15
N ARG A 113 -3.35 -5.33 20.18
CA ARG A 113 -4.11 -6.39 20.89
C ARG A 113 -3.49 -6.92 22.22
N ARG A 114 -2.44 -7.73 22.15
CA ARG A 114 -1.75 -8.35 23.30
C ARG A 114 -0.30 -7.95 23.48
N PHE A 115 0.27 -7.20 22.54
CA PHE A 115 1.70 -6.83 22.52
C PHE A 115 1.87 -5.35 22.20
N GLN A 116 3.00 -4.81 22.61
CA GLN A 116 3.45 -3.53 22.08
C GLN A 116 4.14 -3.77 20.74
N ALA A 117 3.72 -3.06 19.71
CA ALA A 117 4.29 -3.13 18.38
C ALA A 117 5.23 -1.95 18.15
N GLN A 118 6.45 -2.24 17.73
CA GLN A 118 7.42 -1.22 17.34
C GLN A 118 6.88 -0.41 16.16
N LEU A 119 7.02 0.92 16.25
CA LEU A 119 6.76 1.83 15.14
C LEU A 119 7.98 1.95 14.23
N PHE A 120 7.70 2.07 12.96
CA PHE A 120 8.66 2.26 11.89
C PHE A 120 8.28 3.47 11.05
N ARG A 121 9.25 4.04 10.40
CA ARG A 121 9.09 5.04 9.36
C ARG A 121 9.91 4.63 8.13
N ARG A 122 9.57 5.21 6.99
CA ARG A 122 10.41 5.07 5.79
C ARG A 122 11.81 5.64 6.07
N ARG A 123 12.84 4.97 5.56
CA ARG A 123 14.23 5.42 5.70
C ARG A 123 14.38 6.84 5.14
N GLN A 124 15.15 7.66 5.82
CA GLN A 124 15.44 9.03 5.36
C GLN A 124 16.15 9.01 3.99
N GLY A 125 15.84 10.00 3.16
CA GLY A 125 16.38 10.09 1.80
C GLY A 125 15.71 9.19 0.76
N LEU A 126 14.77 8.32 1.17
CA LEU A 126 14.00 7.49 0.25
C LEU A 126 12.60 8.07 0.07
N GLU A 127 12.27 8.49 -1.13
CA GLU A 127 10.91 8.91 -1.47
C GLU A 127 9.96 7.72 -1.63
N ALA A 128 8.63 7.93 -1.54
CA ALA A 128 7.67 6.85 -1.71
C ALA A 128 7.76 6.17 -3.09
N ALA A 129 8.05 6.95 -4.13
CA ALA A 129 8.27 6.43 -5.48
C ALA A 129 9.72 6.02 -5.77
N GLY A 130 10.63 6.16 -4.77
CA GLY A 130 12.03 5.80 -4.89
C GLY A 130 12.23 4.29 -5.05
N LEU A 131 13.14 3.90 -5.94
CA LEU A 131 13.48 2.50 -6.17
C LEU A 131 14.15 1.89 -4.95
N LEU A 132 13.78 0.65 -4.65
CA LEU A 132 14.38 -0.15 -3.59
C LEU A 132 15.61 -0.90 -4.12
N ASP A 133 16.68 -0.96 -3.33
CA ASP A 133 17.86 -1.78 -3.65
C ASP A 133 17.51 -3.27 -3.71
N HIS A 134 16.53 -3.69 -2.93
CA HIS A 134 16.05 -5.06 -2.88
C HIS A 134 14.52 -5.08 -3.01
N PRO A 135 13.95 -5.73 -4.04
CA PRO A 135 12.51 -5.79 -4.23
C PRO A 135 11.82 -6.60 -3.14
N VAL A 136 10.60 -6.18 -2.78
CA VAL A 136 9.70 -6.96 -1.93
C VAL A 136 8.98 -7.97 -2.80
N ARG A 137 9.09 -9.26 -2.49
CA ARG A 137 8.51 -10.33 -3.30
C ARG A 137 7.21 -10.87 -2.73
N ARG A 138 6.36 -11.40 -3.61
CA ARG A 138 5.05 -12.00 -3.28
C ARG A 138 5.13 -13.40 -2.67
N SER A 139 6.30 -13.86 -2.29
CA SER A 139 6.52 -15.20 -1.71
C SER A 139 6.38 -15.24 -0.20
#